data_f2ca20285515253cbca26fc3f41f31fe
#
_entry.id   f2ca20285515253cbca26fc3f41f31fe
#
_cell.length_a   1.000
_cell.length_b   1.000
_cell.length_c   1.000
_cell.angle_alpha   90.00
_cell.angle_beta   90.00
_cell.angle_gamma   90.00
#
_symmetry.space_group_name_H-M   'P 1'
#
loop_
_entity.id
_entity.type
_entity.pdbx_description
1 polymer ?
#
loop_
_entity_poly.entity_id
_entity_poly.type
_entity_poly.pdbx_seq_one_letter_code
_entity_poly.pdbx_strand_id
1 'polypeptide(L)'
;METILSVSNLNVVLSNGTHIIKNISFEIKSGEVVSIVGGNGSGKSTILKAIMREDESHKKISGSISYCGGKNILKMDKNELQNFRSQISYVSQKDEYNCMGKKITVFDVIADSAKIYSTKHISKNDITALFDKYQLRIHDEKTDKPLFYEKSRPAKLSGGQQRMLSIISSVAVRENAKLFIIDEPLNNLDFANARKISNLITRIHKENPNAAILMVTHCRIFPAITRLITLKNGCLVPNEEAYECHSCFGKANADGYYE
;
A
#
# COMPACT_ATOMS: atom_id res chain seq x y z
N MET A 1 -17.37 -14.95 1.04
CA MET A 1 -16.01 -14.36 0.94
C MET A 1 -15.35 -14.43 2.31
N GLU A 2 -14.08 -14.89 2.36
CA GLU A 2 -13.30 -15.00 3.61
C GLU A 2 -12.96 -13.58 4.14
N THR A 3 -13.10 -13.36 5.47
CA THR A 3 -12.62 -12.12 6.10
C THR A 3 -11.10 -12.18 6.26
N ILE A 4 -10.41 -11.26 5.60
CA ILE A 4 -8.93 -11.18 5.63
C ILE A 4 -8.45 -10.32 6.80
N LEU A 5 -9.08 -9.18 7.04
CA LEU A 5 -8.76 -8.30 8.16
C LEU A 5 -10.05 -7.90 8.88
N SER A 6 -10.08 -8.04 10.20
CA SER A 6 -11.17 -7.55 11.05
C SER A 6 -10.61 -6.59 12.08
N VAL A 7 -11.19 -5.41 12.17
CA VAL A 7 -10.89 -4.37 13.16
C VAL A 7 -12.15 -4.15 13.98
N SER A 8 -12.05 -4.29 15.30
CA SER A 8 -13.19 -4.17 16.21
C SER A 8 -12.87 -3.24 17.38
N ASN A 9 -13.72 -2.22 17.55
CA ASN A 9 -13.65 -1.24 18.65
C ASN A 9 -12.24 -0.64 18.84
N LEU A 10 -11.53 -0.38 17.72
CA LEU A 10 -10.19 0.17 17.78
C LEU A 10 -10.21 1.60 18.32
N ASN A 11 -9.41 1.84 19.34
CA ASN A 11 -9.15 3.15 19.91
C ASN A 11 -7.63 3.40 19.93
N VAL A 12 -7.22 4.62 19.63
CA VAL A 12 -5.82 5.06 19.75
C VAL A 12 -5.79 6.40 20.45
N VAL A 13 -5.11 6.45 21.60
CA VAL A 13 -4.96 7.63 22.46
C VAL A 13 -3.47 7.93 22.60
N LEU A 14 -3.06 9.17 22.37
CA LEU A 14 -1.68 9.61 22.59
C LEU A 14 -1.41 9.77 24.10
N SER A 15 -0.12 9.83 24.47
CA SER A 15 0.32 10.02 25.88
C SER A 15 -0.18 11.34 26.49
N ASN A 16 -0.47 12.34 25.67
CA ASN A 16 -1.07 13.61 26.11
C ASN A 16 -2.60 13.57 26.28
N GLY A 17 -3.21 12.38 26.14
CA GLY A 17 -4.66 12.19 26.26
C GLY A 17 -5.47 12.46 24.96
N THR A 18 -4.84 12.86 23.87
CA THR A 18 -5.55 13.12 22.60
C THR A 18 -6.03 11.82 21.98
N HIS A 19 -7.35 11.69 21.76
CA HIS A 19 -7.97 10.59 21.05
C HIS A 19 -7.83 10.77 19.54
N ILE A 20 -6.97 9.97 18.89
CA ILE A 20 -6.76 9.98 17.44
C ILE A 20 -7.77 9.10 16.73
N ILE A 21 -8.02 7.89 17.24
CA ILE A 21 -8.99 6.93 16.71
C ILE A 21 -9.99 6.60 17.80
N LYS A 22 -11.28 6.65 17.45
CA LYS A 22 -12.41 6.61 18.39
C LYS A 22 -13.37 5.50 18.01
N ASN A 23 -13.19 4.32 18.62
CA ASN A 23 -14.12 3.19 18.54
C ASN A 23 -14.51 2.80 17.11
N ILE A 24 -13.50 2.60 16.23
CA ILE A 24 -13.77 2.20 14.85
C ILE A 24 -13.84 0.68 14.70
N SER A 25 -14.75 0.21 13.84
CA SER A 25 -14.90 -1.20 13.49
C SER A 25 -15.16 -1.34 12.00
N PHE A 26 -14.42 -2.22 11.34
CA PHE A 26 -14.62 -2.59 9.94
C PHE A 26 -13.97 -3.93 9.63
N GLU A 27 -14.39 -4.54 8.52
CA GLU A 27 -13.79 -5.77 8.00
C GLU A 27 -13.35 -5.57 6.56
N ILE A 28 -12.38 -6.36 6.11
CA ILE A 28 -11.94 -6.44 4.71
C ILE A 28 -11.99 -7.89 4.30
N LYS A 29 -12.65 -8.15 3.17
CA LYS A 29 -12.86 -9.50 2.63
C LYS A 29 -11.90 -9.79 1.49
N SER A 30 -11.68 -11.06 1.22
CA SER A 30 -10.92 -11.54 0.07
C SER A 30 -11.42 -10.89 -1.22
N GLY A 31 -10.48 -10.39 -2.04
CA GLY A 31 -10.76 -9.72 -3.32
C GLY A 31 -11.28 -8.28 -3.19
N GLU A 32 -11.49 -7.73 -1.99
CA GLU A 32 -11.86 -6.32 -1.85
C GLU A 32 -10.66 -5.38 -2.02
N VAL A 33 -10.90 -4.26 -2.69
CA VAL A 33 -10.02 -3.09 -2.67
C VAL A 33 -10.69 -2.00 -1.85
N VAL A 34 -10.27 -1.86 -0.61
CA VAL A 34 -10.85 -0.93 0.35
C VAL A 34 -9.95 0.30 0.49
N SER A 35 -10.54 1.48 0.34
CA SER A 35 -9.82 2.73 0.57
C SER A 35 -10.38 3.46 1.78
N ILE A 36 -9.49 3.79 2.73
CA ILE A 36 -9.80 4.70 3.83
C ILE A 36 -9.48 6.12 3.36
N VAL A 37 -10.51 6.95 3.27
CA VAL A 37 -10.41 8.34 2.84
C VAL A 37 -10.73 9.30 3.99
N GLY A 38 -10.21 10.52 3.93
CA GLY A 38 -10.45 11.56 4.94
C GLY A 38 -9.43 12.69 4.85
N GLY A 39 -9.71 13.80 5.50
CA GLY A 39 -8.82 14.96 5.55
C GLY A 39 -7.47 14.68 6.22
N ASN A 40 -6.54 15.65 6.11
CA ASN A 40 -5.27 15.58 6.85
C ASN A 40 -5.55 15.55 8.37
N GLY A 41 -4.80 14.73 9.10
CA GLY A 41 -4.98 14.58 10.55
C GLY A 41 -6.20 13.76 10.99
N SER A 42 -7.00 13.20 10.07
CA SER A 42 -8.17 12.38 10.45
C SER A 42 -7.85 11.07 11.14
N GLY A 43 -6.57 10.60 11.07
CA GLY A 43 -6.12 9.35 11.71
C GLY A 43 -5.87 8.19 10.76
N LYS A 44 -5.93 8.37 9.43
CA LYS A 44 -5.77 7.31 8.43
C LYS A 44 -4.49 6.49 8.61
N SER A 45 -3.33 7.13 8.56
CA SER A 45 -2.04 6.43 8.75
C SER A 45 -1.89 5.87 10.16
N THR A 46 -2.61 6.42 11.15
CA THR A 46 -2.64 5.86 12.51
C THR A 46 -3.32 4.49 12.54
N ILE A 47 -4.37 4.28 11.73
CA ILE A 47 -5.01 2.96 11.59
C ILE A 47 -4.01 1.96 11.00
N LEU A 48 -3.30 2.32 9.92
CA LEU A 48 -2.30 1.43 9.32
C LEU A 48 -1.17 1.10 10.30
N LYS A 49 -0.65 2.11 11.02
CA LYS A 49 0.37 1.91 12.06
C LYS A 49 -0.13 1.00 13.20
N ALA A 50 -1.40 1.10 13.58
CA ALA A 50 -1.99 0.20 14.58
C ALA A 50 -2.08 -1.24 14.06
N ILE A 51 -2.48 -1.45 12.81
CA ILE A 51 -2.51 -2.77 12.17
C ILE A 51 -1.10 -3.36 12.11
N MET A 52 -0.11 -2.56 11.72
CA MET A 52 1.29 -2.98 11.63
C MET A 52 2.01 -3.02 12.97
N ARG A 53 1.39 -2.52 14.05
CA ARG A 53 2.01 -2.29 15.36
C ARG A 53 3.31 -1.50 15.27
N GLU A 54 3.28 -0.41 14.51
CA GLU A 54 4.39 0.53 14.38
C GLU A 54 4.20 1.72 15.32
N ASP A 55 5.31 2.21 15.89
CA ASP A 55 5.36 3.43 16.70
C ASP A 55 4.34 3.45 17.89
N GLU A 56 4.42 2.39 18.70
CA GLU A 56 3.55 2.22 19.90
C GLU A 56 4.03 3.01 21.11
N SER A 57 5.26 3.55 21.12
CA SER A 57 5.96 4.08 22.30
C SER A 57 5.25 5.24 23.01
N HIS A 58 4.40 5.97 22.27
CA HIS A 58 3.69 7.14 22.79
C HIS A 58 2.16 7.03 22.65
N LYS A 59 1.63 5.80 22.54
CA LYS A 59 0.22 5.56 22.26
C LYS A 59 -0.34 4.44 23.12
N LYS A 60 -1.59 4.62 23.58
CA LYS A 60 -2.39 3.54 24.16
C LYS A 60 -3.35 3.06 23.07
N ILE A 61 -3.19 1.82 22.64
CA ILE A 61 -4.03 1.18 21.62
C ILE A 61 -4.90 0.13 22.31
N SER A 62 -6.21 0.13 22.04
CA SER A 62 -7.16 -0.85 22.55
C SER A 62 -8.15 -1.28 21.47
N GLY A 63 -8.86 -2.39 21.73
CA GLY A 63 -9.72 -3.04 20.76
C GLY A 63 -9.15 -4.36 20.28
N SER A 64 -9.55 -4.80 19.09
CA SER A 64 -9.07 -6.03 18.47
C SER A 64 -8.80 -5.84 16.99
N ILE A 65 -7.69 -6.37 16.53
CA ILE A 65 -7.34 -6.47 15.10
C ILE A 65 -6.95 -7.92 14.85
N SER A 66 -7.63 -8.59 13.92
CA SER A 66 -7.30 -9.97 13.54
C SER A 66 -7.09 -10.12 12.03
N TYR A 67 -6.15 -10.96 11.65
CA TYR A 67 -5.82 -11.32 10.28
C TYR A 67 -6.21 -12.77 10.03
N CYS A 68 -7.00 -13.05 8.99
CA CYS A 68 -7.51 -14.38 8.62
C CYS A 68 -8.10 -15.15 9.81
N GLY A 69 -8.88 -14.49 10.66
CA GLY A 69 -9.49 -15.10 11.85
C GLY A 69 -8.52 -15.52 12.96
N GLY A 70 -7.25 -15.12 12.86
CA GLY A 70 -6.22 -15.44 13.83
C GLY A 70 -6.28 -14.62 15.12
N LYS A 71 -5.23 -14.76 15.93
CA LYS A 71 -5.05 -14.04 17.20
C LYS A 71 -5.10 -12.52 17.01
N ASN A 72 -5.58 -11.81 18.03
CA ASN A 72 -5.54 -10.34 18.06
C ASN A 72 -4.10 -9.85 17.93
N ILE A 73 -3.81 -9.12 16.85
CA ILE A 73 -2.48 -8.60 16.50
C ILE A 73 -1.93 -7.73 17.65
N LEU A 74 -2.78 -6.97 18.35
CA LEU A 74 -2.37 -6.12 19.46
C LEU A 74 -1.82 -6.91 20.66
N LYS A 75 -2.07 -8.24 20.72
CA LYS A 75 -1.64 -9.15 21.79
C LYS A 75 -0.57 -10.14 21.35
N MET A 76 -0.07 -10.04 20.12
CA MET A 76 0.99 -10.91 19.59
C MET A 76 2.33 -10.60 20.26
N ASP A 77 3.12 -11.62 20.51
CA ASP A 77 4.54 -11.45 20.88
C ASP A 77 5.39 -11.04 19.66
N LYS A 78 6.71 -10.88 19.86
CA LYS A 78 7.61 -10.44 18.77
C LYS A 78 7.67 -11.43 17.61
N ASN A 79 7.68 -12.74 17.91
CA ASN A 79 7.80 -13.79 16.88
C ASN A 79 6.50 -13.92 16.09
N GLU A 80 5.36 -13.91 16.78
CA GLU A 80 4.03 -13.90 16.17
C GLU A 80 3.83 -12.68 15.27
N LEU A 81 4.25 -11.50 15.73
CA LEU A 81 4.16 -10.26 14.97
C LEU A 81 5.06 -10.27 13.73
N GLN A 82 6.28 -10.82 13.85
CA GLN A 82 7.18 -10.99 12.72
C GLN A 82 6.58 -11.95 11.68
N ASN A 83 6.01 -13.06 12.12
CA ASN A 83 5.31 -14.01 11.25
C ASN A 83 4.10 -13.35 10.56
N PHE A 84 3.27 -12.61 11.28
CA PHE A 84 2.18 -11.83 10.69
C PHE A 84 2.69 -10.86 9.61
N ARG A 85 3.70 -10.05 9.92
CA ARG A 85 4.27 -9.07 8.97
C ARG A 85 4.89 -9.72 7.73
N SER A 86 5.38 -10.96 7.84
CA SER A 86 5.90 -11.70 6.68
C SER A 86 4.82 -12.17 5.71
N GLN A 87 3.56 -12.28 6.16
CA GLN A 87 2.42 -12.73 5.36
C GLN A 87 1.67 -11.61 4.64
N ILE A 88 1.98 -10.36 4.93
CA ILE A 88 1.33 -9.19 4.32
C ILE A 88 2.35 -8.35 3.55
N SER A 89 1.87 -7.59 2.59
CA SER A 89 2.68 -6.57 1.90
C SER A 89 2.34 -5.19 2.45
N TYR A 90 3.35 -4.43 2.86
CA TYR A 90 3.16 -3.06 3.35
C TYR A 90 4.04 -2.09 2.57
N VAL A 91 3.40 -1.10 1.97
CA VAL A 91 4.04 0.01 1.27
C VAL A 91 3.82 1.27 2.11
N SER A 92 4.87 1.76 2.74
CA SER A 92 4.82 2.98 3.58
C SER A 92 4.70 4.25 2.72
N GLN A 93 4.31 5.34 3.35
CA GLN A 93 4.19 6.65 2.70
C GLN A 93 5.54 7.19 2.20
N LYS A 94 6.65 6.86 2.88
CA LYS A 94 7.98 7.38 2.56
C LYS A 94 8.78 6.36 1.76
N ASP A 95 9.31 6.78 0.63
CA ASP A 95 10.25 6.02 -0.18
C ASP A 95 11.68 6.43 0.23
N GLU A 96 12.37 5.58 1.02
CA GLU A 96 13.69 5.90 1.62
C GLU A 96 14.87 5.49 0.73
N TYR A 97 14.77 5.68 -0.59
CA TYR A 97 15.83 5.29 -1.52
C TYR A 97 17.02 6.27 -1.58
N ASN A 98 16.87 7.47 -1.04
CA ASN A 98 17.94 8.50 -1.08
C ASN A 98 19.16 8.13 -0.24
N CYS A 99 19.00 7.27 0.76
CA CYS A 99 20.07 6.81 1.64
C CYS A 99 20.80 5.56 1.13
N MET A 100 20.35 4.97 0.00
CA MET A 100 20.94 3.76 -0.55
C MET A 100 22.30 4.06 -1.20
N GLY A 101 23.24 3.13 -1.04
CA GLY A 101 24.60 3.24 -1.58
C GLY A 101 24.62 3.45 -3.11
N LYS A 102 25.63 4.17 -3.61
CA LYS A 102 25.76 4.54 -5.04
C LYS A 102 25.77 3.36 -6.03
N LYS A 103 26.01 2.14 -5.56
CA LYS A 103 26.10 0.93 -6.41
C LYS A 103 24.80 0.11 -6.46
N ILE A 104 23.82 0.40 -5.59
CA ILE A 104 22.55 -0.35 -5.52
C ILE A 104 21.70 -0.02 -6.74
N THR A 105 21.15 -1.06 -7.35
CA THR A 105 20.28 -0.98 -8.53
C THR A 105 18.83 -1.34 -8.18
N VAL A 106 17.90 -1.07 -9.08
CA VAL A 106 16.50 -1.51 -8.97
C VAL A 106 16.43 -3.04 -8.84
N PHE A 107 17.29 -3.75 -9.58
CA PHE A 107 17.42 -5.21 -9.42
C PHE A 107 17.74 -5.60 -7.98
N ASP A 108 18.74 -4.96 -7.38
CA ASP A 108 19.18 -5.30 -6.02
C ASP A 108 18.06 -5.07 -4.99
N VAL A 109 17.31 -3.96 -5.12
CA VAL A 109 16.17 -3.65 -4.24
C VAL A 109 15.10 -4.73 -4.31
N ILE A 110 14.73 -5.15 -5.52
CA ILE A 110 13.70 -6.18 -5.71
C ILE A 110 14.22 -7.55 -5.24
N ALA A 111 15.48 -7.89 -5.57
CA ALA A 111 16.10 -9.15 -5.17
C ALA A 111 16.27 -9.26 -3.64
N ASP A 112 16.64 -8.17 -2.97
CA ASP A 112 16.76 -8.15 -1.50
C ASP A 112 15.38 -8.24 -0.82
N SER A 113 14.38 -7.56 -1.36
CA SER A 113 13.00 -7.73 -0.89
C SER A 113 12.53 -9.17 -1.05
N ALA A 114 12.86 -9.81 -2.17
CA ALA A 114 12.53 -11.22 -2.40
C ALA A 114 13.20 -12.15 -1.40
N LYS A 115 14.48 -11.96 -1.09
CA LYS A 115 15.19 -12.76 -0.07
C LYS A 115 14.53 -12.69 1.30
N ILE A 116 13.97 -11.53 1.66
CA ILE A 116 13.32 -11.32 2.96
C ILE A 116 11.96 -12.03 3.01
N TYR A 117 11.21 -12.04 1.91
CA TYR A 117 9.79 -12.40 1.88
C TYR A 117 9.46 -13.63 1.05
N SER A 118 10.41 -14.19 0.31
CA SER A 118 10.23 -15.37 -0.53
C SER A 118 11.37 -16.36 -0.27
N THR A 119 11.06 -17.65 -0.36
CA THR A 119 12.07 -18.70 -0.32
C THR A 119 12.75 -18.92 -1.69
N LYS A 120 12.26 -18.23 -2.74
CA LYS A 120 12.77 -18.34 -4.10
C LYS A 120 13.88 -17.34 -4.36
N HIS A 121 14.95 -17.80 -4.99
CA HIS A 121 15.97 -16.90 -5.54
C HIS A 121 15.42 -16.23 -6.80
N ILE A 122 15.31 -14.91 -6.80
CA ILE A 122 14.88 -14.14 -7.98
C ILE A 122 16.07 -13.92 -8.92
N SER A 123 15.95 -14.39 -10.15
CA SER A 123 16.90 -14.16 -11.23
C SER A 123 16.64 -12.84 -11.96
N LYS A 124 17.58 -12.43 -12.83
CA LYS A 124 17.39 -11.27 -13.71
C LYS A 124 16.19 -11.46 -14.65
N ASN A 125 15.98 -12.68 -15.14
CA ASN A 125 14.86 -13.00 -16.03
C ASN A 125 13.52 -12.85 -15.31
N ASP A 126 13.44 -13.23 -14.03
CA ASP A 126 12.22 -13.07 -13.23
C ASP A 126 11.88 -11.57 -13.05
N ILE A 127 12.87 -10.70 -12.80
CA ILE A 127 12.66 -9.26 -12.71
C ILE A 127 12.27 -8.66 -14.07
N THR A 128 12.87 -9.13 -15.15
CA THR A 128 12.49 -8.73 -16.50
C THR A 128 11.03 -9.12 -16.78
N ALA A 129 10.64 -10.35 -16.49
CA ALA A 129 9.26 -10.82 -16.62
C ALA A 129 8.28 -10.01 -15.75
N LEU A 130 8.71 -9.63 -14.54
CA LEU A 130 7.96 -8.77 -13.64
C LEU A 130 7.72 -7.38 -14.25
N PHE A 131 8.75 -6.78 -14.85
CA PHE A 131 8.61 -5.49 -15.53
C PHE A 131 7.67 -5.55 -16.73
N ASP A 132 7.72 -6.63 -17.50
CA ASP A 132 6.80 -6.86 -18.62
C ASP A 132 5.37 -7.09 -18.10
N LYS A 133 5.20 -7.95 -17.09
CA LYS A 133 3.90 -8.24 -16.45
C LYS A 133 3.20 -6.96 -15.96
N TYR A 134 3.93 -6.08 -15.30
CA TYR A 134 3.37 -4.85 -14.75
C TYR A 134 3.51 -3.62 -15.65
N GLN A 135 4.02 -3.79 -16.89
CA GLN A 135 4.25 -2.72 -17.89
C GLN A 135 5.06 -1.55 -17.30
N LEU A 136 6.16 -1.88 -16.62
CA LEU A 136 6.98 -0.91 -15.90
C LEU A 136 8.10 -0.32 -16.72
N ARG A 137 8.36 -0.82 -17.93
CA ARG A 137 9.41 -0.28 -18.80
C ARG A 137 9.00 1.10 -19.29
N ILE A 138 9.67 2.11 -18.76
CA ILE A 138 9.48 3.50 -19.12
C ILE A 138 10.69 3.93 -19.92
N HIS A 139 10.46 4.44 -21.12
CA HIS A 139 11.50 4.98 -22.01
C HIS A 139 11.37 6.50 -22.11
N ASP A 140 12.48 7.15 -22.41
CA ASP A 140 12.51 8.55 -22.79
C ASP A 140 11.94 8.69 -24.20
N GLU A 141 10.92 9.51 -24.38
CA GLU A 141 10.20 9.67 -25.65
C GLU A 141 11.09 10.19 -26.80
N LYS A 142 12.18 10.92 -26.47
CA LYS A 142 13.08 11.53 -27.46
C LYS A 142 14.24 10.63 -27.86
N THR A 143 14.71 9.82 -26.91
CA THR A 143 15.95 9.04 -27.08
C THR A 143 15.72 7.54 -27.08
N ASP A 144 14.50 7.10 -26.82
CA ASP A 144 14.10 5.69 -26.59
C ASP A 144 14.99 4.95 -25.56
N LYS A 145 15.68 5.71 -24.72
CA LYS A 145 16.49 5.12 -23.65
C LYS A 145 15.63 4.74 -22.46
N PRO A 146 15.86 3.57 -21.85
CA PRO A 146 15.10 3.16 -20.68
C PRO A 146 15.37 4.09 -19.50
N LEU A 147 14.31 4.69 -18.97
CA LEU A 147 14.33 5.54 -17.76
C LEU A 147 14.15 4.74 -16.49
N PHE A 148 13.39 3.64 -16.56
CA PHE A 148 13.15 2.75 -15.46
C PHE A 148 13.36 1.30 -15.90
N TYR A 149 14.41 0.67 -15.39
CA TYR A 149 14.80 -0.70 -15.73
C TYR A 149 15.68 -1.28 -14.62
N GLU A 150 16.02 -2.56 -14.69
CA GLU A 150 16.73 -3.31 -13.64
C GLU A 150 18.08 -2.73 -13.21
N LYS A 151 18.79 -2.05 -14.12
CA LYS A 151 20.10 -1.39 -13.84
C LYS A 151 19.96 0.06 -13.37
N SER A 152 18.75 0.62 -13.36
CA SER A 152 18.51 1.97 -12.85
C SER A 152 18.94 2.07 -11.38
N ARG A 153 19.42 3.24 -10.99
CA ARG A 153 19.78 3.53 -9.58
C ARG A 153 18.57 4.14 -8.87
N PRO A 154 18.08 3.55 -7.78
CA PRO A 154 16.89 4.06 -7.08
C PRO A 154 16.98 5.55 -6.74
N ALA A 155 18.11 6.01 -6.25
CA ALA A 155 18.32 7.42 -5.90
C ALA A 155 18.32 8.42 -7.09
N LYS A 156 18.35 7.92 -8.34
CA LYS A 156 18.26 8.73 -9.56
C LYS A 156 16.88 8.69 -10.23
N LEU A 157 15.99 7.90 -9.71
CA LEU A 157 14.62 7.78 -10.20
C LEU A 157 13.81 9.04 -9.83
N SER A 158 12.84 9.40 -10.68
CA SER A 158 11.84 10.40 -10.30
C SER A 158 10.99 9.91 -9.13
N GLY A 159 10.32 10.81 -8.40
CA GLY A 159 9.45 10.43 -7.27
C GLY A 159 8.41 9.38 -7.67
N GLY A 160 7.78 9.52 -8.85
CA GLY A 160 6.83 8.53 -9.35
C GLY A 160 7.48 7.16 -9.64
N GLN A 161 8.70 7.14 -10.18
CA GLN A 161 9.44 5.90 -10.41
C GLN A 161 9.89 5.25 -9.10
N GLN A 162 10.33 6.04 -8.11
CA GLN A 162 10.65 5.54 -6.76
C GLN A 162 9.40 4.93 -6.12
N ARG A 163 8.23 5.57 -6.27
CA ARG A 163 6.96 5.04 -5.77
C ARG A 163 6.55 3.74 -6.47
N MET A 164 6.72 3.64 -7.78
CA MET A 164 6.53 2.38 -8.50
C MET A 164 7.47 1.29 -7.97
N LEU A 165 8.73 1.60 -7.77
CA LEU A 165 9.71 0.65 -7.20
C LEU A 165 9.28 0.17 -5.81
N SER A 166 8.84 1.07 -4.93
CA SER A 166 8.36 0.74 -3.59
C SER A 166 7.18 -0.24 -3.64
N ILE A 167 6.19 0.04 -4.50
CA ILE A 167 5.03 -0.84 -4.67
C ILE A 167 5.46 -2.20 -5.21
N ILE A 168 6.26 -2.24 -6.27
CA ILE A 168 6.68 -3.48 -6.92
C ILE A 168 7.55 -4.34 -6.00
N SER A 169 8.53 -3.77 -5.34
CA SER A 169 9.40 -4.51 -4.41
C SER A 169 8.63 -5.08 -3.22
N SER A 170 7.51 -4.46 -2.84
CA SER A 170 6.68 -4.95 -1.75
C SER A 170 5.65 -5.98 -2.19
N VAL A 171 5.06 -5.82 -3.38
CA VAL A 171 3.94 -6.64 -3.86
C VAL A 171 4.41 -7.83 -4.68
N ALA A 172 5.31 -7.59 -5.63
CA ALA A 172 5.63 -8.57 -6.65
C ALA A 172 6.44 -9.77 -6.15
N VAL A 173 7.07 -9.63 -5.00
CA VAL A 173 7.87 -10.69 -4.36
C VAL A 173 7.08 -11.52 -3.36
N ARG A 174 5.80 -11.21 -3.15
CA ARG A 174 4.93 -11.89 -2.16
C ARG A 174 3.78 -12.61 -2.85
N GLU A 175 4.10 -13.69 -3.54
CA GLU A 175 3.14 -14.49 -4.32
C GLU A 175 1.93 -15.01 -3.51
N ASN A 176 2.02 -15.07 -2.18
CA ASN A 176 0.99 -15.63 -1.30
C ASN A 176 0.40 -14.61 -0.31
N ALA A 177 0.69 -13.32 -0.45
CA ALA A 177 0.11 -12.32 0.43
C ALA A 177 -1.40 -12.22 0.19
N LYS A 178 -2.18 -12.43 1.25
CA LYS A 178 -3.64 -12.22 1.20
C LYS A 178 -4.04 -10.77 1.44
N LEU A 179 -3.12 -9.93 1.91
CA LEU A 179 -3.37 -8.52 2.22
C LEU A 179 -2.21 -7.63 1.75
N PHE A 180 -2.55 -6.64 0.94
CA PHE A 180 -1.66 -5.55 0.56
C PHE A 180 -2.12 -4.26 1.25
N ILE A 181 -1.23 -3.62 1.99
CA ILE A 181 -1.49 -2.34 2.65
C ILE A 181 -0.64 -1.26 1.97
N ILE A 182 -1.28 -0.18 1.50
CA ILE A 182 -0.61 0.88 0.76
C ILE A 182 -0.96 2.24 1.38
N ASP A 183 0.03 2.91 1.98
CA ASP A 183 -0.15 4.22 2.61
C ASP A 183 0.16 5.34 1.61
N GLU A 184 -0.85 6.16 1.30
CA GLU A 184 -0.79 7.36 0.45
C GLU A 184 -0.05 7.13 -0.89
N PRO A 185 -0.52 6.20 -1.76
CA PRO A 185 0.22 5.82 -2.97
C PRO A 185 0.42 6.96 -3.98
N LEU A 186 -0.40 8.01 -3.94
CA LEU A 186 -0.38 9.12 -4.89
C LEU A 186 0.16 10.43 -4.30
N ASN A 187 0.64 10.41 -3.05
CA ASN A 187 1.09 11.63 -2.41
C ASN A 187 2.31 12.23 -3.12
N ASN A 188 2.29 13.56 -3.33
CA ASN A 188 3.35 14.33 -3.99
C ASN A 188 3.69 13.90 -5.42
N LEU A 189 2.76 13.28 -6.14
CA LEU A 189 2.93 12.90 -7.54
C LEU A 189 2.20 13.90 -8.45
N ASP A 190 2.81 14.15 -9.61
CA ASP A 190 2.13 14.78 -10.72
C ASP A 190 1.05 13.85 -11.32
N PHE A 191 0.21 14.41 -12.16
CA PHE A 191 -0.94 13.76 -12.74
C PHE A 191 -0.60 12.49 -13.54
N ALA A 192 0.46 12.55 -14.36
CA ALA A 192 0.87 11.43 -15.20
C ALA A 192 1.39 10.26 -14.37
N ASN A 193 2.22 10.55 -13.35
CA ASN A 193 2.72 9.54 -12.42
C ASN A 193 1.61 8.95 -11.55
N ALA A 194 0.66 9.76 -11.10
CA ALA A 194 -0.48 9.28 -10.33
C ALA A 194 -1.35 8.31 -11.14
N ARG A 195 -1.59 8.56 -12.44
CA ARG A 195 -2.26 7.61 -13.35
C ARG A 195 -1.49 6.30 -13.49
N LYS A 196 -0.17 6.36 -13.69
CA LYS A 196 0.68 5.16 -13.78
C LYS A 196 0.60 4.30 -12.51
N ILE A 197 0.63 4.93 -11.34
CA ILE A 197 0.49 4.22 -10.06
C ILE A 197 -0.91 3.61 -9.91
N SER A 198 -1.96 4.35 -10.29
CA SER A 198 -3.33 3.82 -10.26
C SER A 198 -3.49 2.61 -11.17
N ASN A 199 -2.96 2.67 -12.39
CA ASN A 199 -2.97 1.56 -13.33
C ASN A 199 -2.16 0.35 -12.80
N LEU A 200 -1.04 0.61 -12.14
CA LEU A 200 -0.24 -0.43 -11.50
C LEU A 200 -1.04 -1.15 -10.39
N ILE A 201 -1.72 -0.41 -9.51
CA ILE A 201 -2.53 -0.99 -8.43
C ILE A 201 -3.70 -1.80 -9.02
N THR A 202 -4.37 -1.28 -10.06
CA THR A 202 -5.44 -1.99 -10.76
C THR A 202 -4.92 -3.33 -11.33
N ARG A 203 -3.72 -3.33 -11.91
CA ARG A 203 -3.11 -4.54 -12.44
C ARG A 203 -2.72 -5.52 -11.36
N ILE A 204 -2.14 -5.04 -10.24
CA ILE A 204 -1.83 -5.87 -9.07
C ILE A 204 -3.09 -6.57 -8.57
N HIS A 205 -4.21 -5.86 -8.48
CA HIS A 205 -5.48 -6.46 -8.06
C HIS A 205 -5.97 -7.54 -9.04
N LYS A 206 -5.93 -7.28 -10.35
CA LYS A 206 -6.32 -8.27 -11.38
C LYS A 206 -5.45 -9.54 -11.35
N GLU A 207 -4.17 -9.39 -11.09
CA GLU A 207 -3.23 -10.51 -11.01
C GLU A 207 -3.34 -11.30 -9.67
N ASN A 208 -3.97 -10.70 -8.66
CA ASN A 208 -4.16 -11.29 -7.33
C ASN A 208 -5.63 -11.20 -6.90
N PRO A 209 -6.58 -11.85 -7.60
CA PRO A 209 -8.01 -11.62 -7.42
C PRO A 209 -8.55 -12.03 -6.04
N ASN A 210 -7.83 -12.89 -5.32
CA ASN A 210 -8.19 -13.34 -3.98
C ASN A 210 -7.52 -12.52 -2.86
N ALA A 211 -6.56 -11.66 -3.21
CA ALA A 211 -5.92 -10.79 -2.22
C ALA A 211 -6.76 -9.54 -1.97
N ALA A 212 -6.81 -9.12 -0.72
CA ALA A 212 -7.40 -7.84 -0.34
C ALA A 212 -6.37 -6.72 -0.46
N ILE A 213 -6.80 -5.53 -0.84
CA ILE A 213 -5.98 -4.33 -0.84
C ILE A 213 -6.61 -3.31 0.12
N LEU A 214 -5.85 -2.86 1.11
CA LEU A 214 -6.20 -1.75 1.98
C LEU A 214 -5.35 -0.54 1.61
N MET A 215 -5.98 0.53 1.14
CA MET A 215 -5.29 1.78 0.85
C MET A 215 -5.73 2.89 1.80
N VAL A 216 -4.80 3.77 2.11
CA VAL A 216 -5.10 5.08 2.69
C VAL A 216 -4.79 6.13 1.64
N THR A 217 -5.72 7.02 1.36
CA THR A 217 -5.52 8.08 0.35
C THR A 217 -6.44 9.26 0.60
N HIS A 218 -6.06 10.42 0.07
CA HIS A 218 -6.93 11.58 -0.02
C HIS A 218 -7.83 11.53 -1.27
N CYS A 219 -7.50 10.69 -2.26
CA CYS A 219 -8.21 10.60 -3.52
C CYS A 219 -9.16 9.40 -3.52
N ARG A 220 -10.41 9.62 -3.99
CA ARG A 220 -11.41 8.55 -4.18
C ARG A 220 -11.24 7.78 -5.49
N ILE A 221 -10.26 8.15 -6.30
CA ILE A 221 -10.21 7.80 -7.71
C ILE A 221 -9.14 6.73 -7.96
N PHE A 222 -9.44 5.54 -7.53
CA PHE A 222 -8.82 4.35 -8.10
C PHE A 222 -9.94 3.51 -8.71
N PRO A 223 -9.89 3.17 -10.00
CA PRO A 223 -10.93 2.37 -10.65
C PRO A 223 -11.16 1.03 -9.98
N ALA A 224 -10.11 0.47 -9.36
CA ALA A 224 -10.17 -0.81 -8.67
C ALA A 224 -10.85 -0.74 -7.29
N ILE A 225 -11.18 0.43 -6.73
CA ILE A 225 -11.80 0.51 -5.41
C ILE A 225 -13.19 -0.11 -5.44
N THR A 226 -13.38 -1.15 -4.61
CA THR A 226 -14.67 -1.81 -4.43
C THR A 226 -15.48 -1.20 -3.29
N ARG A 227 -14.80 -0.58 -2.30
CA ARG A 227 -15.45 0.02 -1.13
C ARG A 227 -14.63 1.15 -0.53
N LEU A 228 -15.35 2.21 -0.13
CA LEU A 228 -14.79 3.36 0.61
C LEU A 228 -15.15 3.27 2.09
N ILE A 229 -14.21 3.69 2.94
CA ILE A 229 -14.40 3.93 4.37
C ILE A 229 -14.00 5.38 4.62
N THR A 230 -14.94 6.19 5.07
CA THR A 230 -14.67 7.61 5.35
C THR A 230 -14.33 7.83 6.81
N LEU A 231 -13.18 8.46 7.07
CA LEU A 231 -12.69 8.79 8.40
C LEU A 231 -12.69 10.32 8.61
N LYS A 232 -13.39 10.78 9.65
CA LYS A 232 -13.46 12.20 10.03
C LYS A 232 -13.23 12.31 11.54
N ASN A 233 -12.22 13.09 11.97
CA ASN A 233 -11.91 13.32 13.39
C ASN A 233 -11.77 12.02 14.23
N GLY A 234 -11.19 10.98 13.63
CA GLY A 234 -10.97 9.69 14.28
C GLY A 234 -12.18 8.76 14.34
N CYS A 235 -13.32 9.13 13.75
CA CYS A 235 -14.54 8.33 13.67
C CYS A 235 -14.83 7.90 12.23
N LEU A 236 -15.46 6.74 12.06
CA LEU A 236 -16.05 6.37 10.79
C LEU A 236 -17.35 7.17 10.59
N VAL A 237 -17.53 7.70 9.39
CA VAL A 237 -18.74 8.45 9.02
C VAL A 237 -19.34 7.87 7.75
N PRO A 238 -20.66 8.06 7.50
CA PRO A 238 -21.29 7.68 6.24
C PRO A 238 -20.55 8.26 5.03
N ASN A 239 -20.51 7.53 3.93
CA ASN A 239 -19.80 7.97 2.71
C ASN A 239 -20.39 9.25 2.09
N GLU A 240 -21.61 9.59 2.40
CA GLU A 240 -22.30 10.81 1.98
C GLU A 240 -21.68 12.07 2.61
N GLU A 241 -21.11 11.96 3.80
CA GLU A 241 -20.35 13.05 4.45
C GLU A 241 -18.89 13.13 3.98
N ALA A 242 -18.56 12.35 2.99
CA ALA A 242 -17.21 12.20 2.53
C ALA A 242 -16.72 13.47 1.83
N TYR A 243 -15.46 13.78 2.08
CA TYR A 243 -14.67 14.80 1.41
C TYR A 243 -14.85 14.72 -0.12
N GLU A 244 -15.38 15.80 -0.73
CA GLU A 244 -15.45 15.93 -2.18
C GLU A 244 -14.05 16.11 -2.73
N CYS A 245 -13.47 15.03 -3.23
CA CYS A 245 -12.31 15.12 -4.09
C CYS A 245 -12.82 15.38 -5.51
N HIS A 246 -12.55 16.54 -6.06
CA HIS A 246 -12.77 16.78 -7.49
C HIS A 246 -11.91 15.76 -8.27
N SER A 247 -12.57 15.07 -9.22
CA SER A 247 -11.94 14.05 -10.06
C SER A 247 -10.75 14.64 -10.81
N CYS A 248 -9.55 14.37 -10.33
CA CYS A 248 -8.31 14.85 -10.95
C CYS A 248 -7.90 14.03 -12.19
N PHE A 249 -8.46 12.83 -12.40
CA PHE A 249 -7.88 11.85 -13.33
C PHE A 249 -8.68 11.63 -14.61
N GLY A 250 -9.83 12.26 -14.77
CA GLY A 250 -10.71 11.95 -15.88
C GLY A 250 -11.43 10.60 -15.69
N LYS A 251 -11.93 10.00 -16.77
CA LYS A 251 -12.61 8.70 -16.74
C LYS A 251 -11.63 7.59 -17.04
N ALA A 252 -11.71 6.49 -16.31
CA ALA A 252 -11.05 5.25 -16.66
C ALA A 252 -11.79 4.57 -17.83
N ASN A 253 -11.08 3.77 -18.63
CA ASN A 253 -11.69 2.92 -19.67
C ASN A 253 -12.47 1.74 -19.04
N ALA A 254 -13.13 0.93 -19.90
CA ALA A 254 -13.96 -0.20 -19.45
C ALA A 254 -13.17 -1.23 -18.63
N ASP A 255 -11.86 -1.35 -18.83
CA ASP A 255 -10.97 -2.25 -18.08
C ASP A 255 -10.46 -1.66 -16.77
N GLY A 256 -10.85 -0.43 -16.44
CA GLY A 256 -10.47 0.27 -15.21
C GLY A 256 -9.06 0.89 -15.24
N TYR A 257 -8.53 1.20 -16.42
CA TYR A 257 -7.26 1.91 -16.57
C TYR A 257 -7.48 3.36 -17.01
N TYR A 258 -6.62 4.25 -16.56
CA TYR A 258 -6.50 5.61 -17.10
C TYR A 258 -5.58 5.61 -18.33
N GLU A 259 -6.01 6.29 -19.37
CA GLU A 259 -5.22 6.52 -20.58
C GLU A 259 -4.25 7.70 -20.42
#